data_4c6515b21fd8bb3da3fed453b050650d
#
_entry.id   4c6515b21fd8bb3da3fed453b050650d
#
_cell.length_a   1.000
_cell.length_b   1.000
_cell.length_c   1.000
_cell.angle_alpha   90.00
_cell.angle_beta   90.00
_cell.angle_gamma   90.00
#
_symmetry.space_group_name_H-M   'P 1'
#
loop_
_entity.id
_entity.type
_entity.pdbx_description
1 polymer ?
#
loop_
_entity_poly.entity_id
_entity_poly.type
_entity_poly.pdbx_seq_one_letter_code
_entity_poly.pdbx_strand_id
1 'polypeptide(L)' 'MKKSELMMYVGKKVHIYFKGGEKGIYGTLGYVDEFSEKHDYRKVNYFYIGNTSFKVSHVRKLVESEDAE' A
#
# COMPACT_ATOMS: atom_id res chain seq x y z
N MET A 1 9.35 -0.96 -4.92
CA MET A 1 8.34 -0.19 -5.65
C MET A 1 8.41 1.26 -5.27
N LYS A 2 7.91 2.10 -6.11
CA LYS A 2 7.91 3.52 -5.81
C LYS A 2 6.54 3.97 -5.34
N LYS A 3 6.52 5.06 -4.61
CA LYS A 3 5.25 5.59 -4.13
C LYS A 3 4.30 5.88 -5.29
N SER A 4 4.84 6.42 -6.39
CA SER A 4 3.99 6.77 -7.51
C SER A 4 3.33 5.53 -8.13
N GLU A 5 4.00 4.40 -8.06
CA GLU A 5 3.41 3.18 -8.58
C GLU A 5 2.26 2.73 -7.69
N LEU A 6 2.46 2.79 -6.40
CA LEU A 6 1.40 2.39 -5.49
C LEU A 6 0.21 3.32 -5.58
N MET A 7 0.47 4.61 -5.78
CA MET A 7 -0.62 5.57 -5.88
C MET A 7 -1.56 5.25 -7.04
N MET A 8 -1.04 4.62 -8.07
CA MET A 8 -1.88 4.28 -9.20
C MET A 8 -2.87 3.18 -8.87
N TYR A 9 -2.64 2.46 -7.79
CA TYR A 9 -3.51 1.36 -7.42
C TYR A 9 -4.39 1.69 -6.22
N VAL A 10 -4.32 2.91 -5.71
CA VAL A 10 -5.17 3.30 -4.58
C VAL A 10 -6.64 3.18 -5.02
N GLY A 11 -7.42 2.51 -4.22
CA GLY A 11 -8.83 2.27 -4.53
C GLY A 11 -9.07 0.96 -5.24
N LYS A 12 -8.01 0.26 -5.62
CA LYS A 12 -8.16 -1.02 -6.31
C LYS A 12 -7.80 -2.15 -5.38
N LYS A 13 -8.28 -3.32 -5.69
CA LYS A 13 -7.95 -4.49 -4.90
C LYS A 13 -6.63 -5.04 -5.38
N VAL A 14 -5.71 -5.23 -4.48
CA VAL A 14 -4.37 -5.67 -4.82
C VAL A 14 -3.88 -6.69 -3.81
N HIS A 15 -2.86 -7.41 -4.21
CA HIS A 15 -2.18 -8.34 -3.32
C HIS A 15 -0.75 -7.82 -3.23
N ILE A 16 -0.31 -7.52 -2.03
CA ILE A 16 1.01 -6.94 -1.82
C ILE A 16 1.89 -7.92 -1.08
N TYR A 17 3.08 -8.12 -1.62
CA TYR A 17 4.08 -9.00 -1.01
C TYR A 17 5.18 -8.13 -0.44
N PHE A 18 5.64 -8.48 0.73
CA PHE A 18 6.63 -7.67 1.42
C PHE A 18 8.02 -8.29 1.33
N LYS A 19 9.03 -7.45 1.51
CA LYS A 19 10.38 -7.94 1.56
C LYS A 19 10.54 -8.76 2.83
N GLY A 20 11.44 -9.67 2.81
CA GLY A 20 11.67 -10.47 3.99
C GLY A 20 10.93 -11.78 4.01
N GLY A 21 10.17 -12.07 3.00
CA GLY A 21 9.52 -13.37 2.91
C GLY A 21 8.25 -13.53 3.70
N GLU A 22 7.71 -12.44 4.20
CA GLU A 22 6.46 -12.55 4.94
C GLU A 22 5.31 -12.78 3.99
N LYS A 23 4.23 -13.31 4.50
CA LYS A 23 3.05 -13.48 3.70
C LYS A 23 2.56 -12.13 3.25
N GLY A 24 2.00 -12.08 2.08
CA GLY A 24 1.45 -10.83 1.59
C GLY A 24 0.11 -10.53 2.21
N ILE A 25 -0.44 -9.38 1.87
CA ILE A 25 -1.78 -9.02 2.30
C ILE A 25 -2.59 -8.65 1.07
N TYR A 26 -3.90 -8.80 1.18
CA TYR A 26 -4.80 -8.60 0.08
C TYR A 26 -5.94 -7.70 0.51
N GLY A 27 -6.35 -6.82 -0.34
CA GLY A 27 -7.49 -5.97 -0.08
C GLY A 27 -7.39 -4.68 -0.89
N THR A 28 -8.24 -3.74 -0.55
CA THR A 28 -8.27 -2.46 -1.26
C THR A 28 -7.16 -1.58 -0.72
N LEU A 29 -6.33 -1.10 -1.62
CA LEU A 29 -5.20 -0.28 -1.22
C LEU A 29 -5.66 1.14 -0.89
N GLY A 30 -5.17 1.68 0.19
CA GLY A 30 -5.44 3.05 0.57
C GLY A 30 -4.15 3.75 0.92
N TYR A 31 -4.15 5.06 0.80
CA TYR A 31 -3.00 5.86 1.16
C TYR A 31 -3.25 6.50 2.52
N VAL A 32 -2.30 6.46 3.39
CA VAL A 32 -2.42 7.13 4.67
C VAL A 32 -2.54 8.61 4.38
N ASP A 33 -3.57 9.18 4.89
CA ASP A 33 -4.17 10.37 4.36
C ASP A 33 -3.30 11.59 4.27
N GLU A 34 -3.85 12.57 3.62
CA GLU A 34 -3.18 13.82 3.40
C GLU A 34 -2.87 14.55 4.65
N PHE A 35 -3.61 14.27 5.72
CA PHE A 35 -3.38 14.94 6.97
C PHE A 35 -1.98 14.69 7.48
N SER A 36 -1.52 13.44 7.41
CA SER A 36 -0.19 13.10 7.83
C SER A 36 0.86 13.79 6.99
N GLU A 37 0.62 13.85 5.69
CA GLU A 37 1.56 14.46 4.81
C GLU A 37 1.63 15.97 5.07
N LYS A 38 0.47 16.58 5.24
CA LYS A 38 0.39 18.00 5.44
C LYS A 38 1.04 18.45 6.73
N HIS A 39 1.04 17.61 7.74
CA HIS A 39 1.61 17.97 9.02
C HIS A 39 3.01 17.37 9.22
N ASP A 40 3.60 16.94 8.12
CA ASP A 40 4.97 16.45 8.16
C ASP A 40 5.16 15.28 9.10
N TYR A 41 4.17 14.46 9.22
CA TYR A 41 4.32 13.24 9.98
C TYR A 41 5.15 12.30 9.15
N ARG A 42 5.74 11.32 9.78
CA ARG A 42 6.60 10.42 9.07
C ARG A 42 5.86 9.32 8.36
N LYS A 43 4.62 9.56 8.05
CA LYS A 43 3.80 8.56 7.37
C LYS A 43 3.49 8.90 5.93
N VAL A 44 4.23 9.86 5.37
CA VAL A 44 3.98 10.28 4.01
C VAL A 44 4.17 9.18 2.97
N ASN A 45 4.88 8.11 3.32
CA ASN A 45 5.07 7.01 2.38
C ASN A 45 4.38 5.75 2.84
N TYR A 46 3.34 5.87 3.67
CA TYR A 46 2.64 4.70 4.15
C TYR A 46 1.35 4.50 3.39
N PHE A 47 1.06 3.24 3.17
CA PHE A 47 -0.21 2.83 2.58
C PHE A 47 -0.83 1.82 3.52
N TYR A 48 -2.08 1.46 3.28
CA TYR A 48 -2.73 0.50 4.16
C TYR A 48 -3.69 -0.38 3.38
N ILE A 49 -3.95 -1.55 3.94
CA ILE A 49 -4.96 -2.43 3.44
C ILE A 49 -5.67 -2.93 4.69
N GLY A 50 -6.95 -2.63 4.81
CA GLY A 50 -7.71 -3.00 5.99
C GLY A 50 -7.13 -2.33 7.22
N ASN A 51 -6.69 -3.11 8.17
CA ASN A 51 -6.13 -2.57 9.40
C ASN A 51 -4.61 -2.59 9.42
N THR A 52 -3.99 -2.93 8.29
CA THR A 52 -2.54 -3.05 8.25
C THR A 52 -1.95 -1.92 7.46
N SER A 53 -1.05 -1.17 8.07
CA SER A 53 -0.35 -0.12 7.34
C SER A 53 1.09 -0.55 7.11
N PHE A 54 1.68 -0.05 6.04
CA PHE A 54 3.03 -0.46 5.69
C PHE A 54 3.72 0.65 4.91
N LYS A 55 5.02 0.60 4.91
CA LYS A 55 5.81 1.58 4.22
C LYS A 55 6.10 1.15 2.80
N VAL A 56 6.20 2.10 1.90
CA VAL A 56 6.50 1.80 0.51
C VAL A 56 7.76 0.97 0.41
N SER A 57 8.77 1.30 1.22
CA SER A 57 10.04 0.60 1.11
C SER A 57 9.97 -0.87 1.51
N HIS A 58 8.92 -1.28 2.19
CA HIS A 58 8.78 -2.67 2.57
C HIS A 58 8.09 -3.50 1.48
N VAL A 59 7.55 -2.88 0.48
CA VAL A 59 6.81 -3.59 -0.55
C VAL A 59 7.78 -4.18 -1.55
N ARG A 60 7.71 -5.49 -1.76
CA ARG A 60 8.53 -6.15 -2.74
C ARG A 60 7.82 -6.23 -4.08
N LYS A 61 6.53 -6.49 -4.05
CA LYS A 61 5.78 -6.73 -5.27
C LYS A 61 4.31 -6.43 -5.05
N LEU A 62 3.65 -5.92 -6.05
CA LEU A 62 2.22 -5.71 -6.00
C LEU A 62 1.59 -6.35 -7.23
N VAL A 63 0.50 -7.06 -7.02
CA VAL A 63 -0.24 -7.66 -8.10
C VAL A 63 -1.66 -7.16 -8.01
N GLU A 64 -2.17 -6.58 -9.07
CA GLU A 64 -3.54 -6.11 -9.05
C GLU A 64 -4.47 -7.30 -9.16
N SER A 65 -5.46 -7.35 -8.31
CA SER A 65 -6.41 -8.43 -8.34
C SER A 65 -7.49 -8.12 -9.33
N GLU A 66 -7.78 -9.08 -10.18
CA GLU A 66 -8.84 -8.86 -11.08
C GLU A 66 -10.05 -9.54 -10.64
N ASP A 67 -10.15 -9.93 -9.45
CA ASP A 67 -11.19 -10.61 -8.94
C ASP A 67 -12.32 -9.78 -8.80
N ALA A 68 -12.98 -9.57 -9.60
CA ALA A 68 -13.96 -8.74 -9.46
C ALA A 68 -15.06 -9.30 -8.78
N GLU A 69 -15.24 -9.56 -8.49
CA GLU A 69 -16.22 -9.73 -8.07
C GLU A 69 -16.47 -9.91 -7.74
#